data_b04d2d6e61413cb6b9bb17688be884cb
#
_entry.id   b04d2d6e61413cb6b9bb17688be884cb
#
_cell.length_a   1.000
_cell.length_b   1.000
_cell.length_c   1.000
_cell.angle_alpha   90.00
_cell.angle_beta   90.00
_cell.angle_gamma   90.00
#
_symmetry.space_group_name_H-M   'P 1'
#
loop_
_entity.id
_entity.type
_entity.pdbx_description
1 polymer ?
#
loop_
_entity_poly.entity_id
_entity_poly.type
_entity_poly.pdbx_seq_one_letter_code
_entity_poly.pdbx_strand_id
1 'polypeptide(L)'
;MIEKFISLGDKLELKSTVRVILPDGTEGVKTYKSTVHNILDDGRLELVMPMEQTKLVLLPVDGEYDVCFFSHNGVYRADVRIIERRKVDGIYVLVVELISNLHKYQRREYYRFNCVIGMSIKEMTKQEIDAYIQGMVYLVPDREMIRGVIVDISGGGARFVSRQRFNEDSYILMKFKLTVLEREKLFLLAAKIIYSNEIENRENEYENRVKFEFI
;
A
#
# COMPACT_ATOMS: atom_id res chain seq x y z
N MET A 1 11.79 18.95 19.18
CA MET A 1 11.25 19.61 17.95
C MET A 1 10.65 18.62 16.96
N ILE A 2 11.13 17.38 16.90
CA ILE A 2 10.63 16.28 16.05
C ILE A 2 9.24 15.78 16.50
N GLU A 3 8.94 15.89 17.80
CA GLU A 3 7.68 15.49 18.46
C GLU A 3 6.43 16.19 17.89
N LYS A 4 6.60 17.31 17.18
CA LYS A 4 5.48 17.97 16.47
C LYS A 4 5.00 17.18 15.26
N PHE A 5 5.82 16.28 14.75
CA PHE A 5 5.59 15.57 13.48
C PHE A 5 5.48 14.06 13.67
N ILE A 6 6.20 13.51 14.63
CA ILE A 6 6.29 12.08 14.91
C ILE A 6 5.87 11.85 16.35
N SER A 7 5.08 10.81 16.59
CA SER A 7 4.57 10.41 17.89
C SER A 7 4.95 8.97 18.23
N LEU A 8 4.94 8.64 19.51
CA LEU A 8 5.10 7.27 19.97
C LEU A 8 4.02 6.38 19.38
N GLY A 9 4.38 5.20 18.93
CA GLY A 9 3.48 4.26 18.30
C GLY A 9 3.21 4.53 16.81
N ASP A 10 3.71 5.64 16.24
CA ASP A 10 3.59 5.88 14.79
C ASP A 10 4.23 4.74 14.01
N LYS A 11 3.49 4.21 13.04
CA LYS A 11 4.01 3.18 12.13
C LYS A 11 5.01 3.80 11.18
N LEU A 12 6.00 3.00 10.77
CA LEU A 12 7.00 3.46 9.82
C LEU A 12 7.44 2.32 8.89
N GLU A 13 8.03 2.72 7.77
CA GLU A 13 8.69 1.83 6.82
C GLU A 13 10.14 2.29 6.65
N LEU A 14 11.11 1.38 6.93
CA LEU A 14 12.53 1.59 6.63
C LEU A 14 12.85 0.93 5.30
N LYS A 15 13.27 1.71 4.34
CA LYS A 15 13.68 1.25 3.02
C LYS A 15 15.20 1.28 2.92
N SER A 16 15.81 0.12 2.61
CA SER A 16 17.27 0.05 2.42
C SER A 16 17.71 1.02 1.32
N THR A 17 18.75 1.79 1.54
CA THR A 17 19.38 2.64 0.52
C THR A 17 20.27 1.82 -0.42
N VAL A 18 20.71 0.64 0.03
CA VAL A 18 21.53 -0.29 -0.74
C VAL A 18 20.64 -1.39 -1.33
N ARG A 19 20.92 -1.77 -2.58
CA ARG A 19 20.28 -2.92 -3.20
C ARG A 19 20.71 -4.21 -2.48
N VAL A 20 19.75 -5.07 -2.21
CA VAL A 20 19.95 -6.37 -1.57
C VAL A 20 19.36 -7.46 -2.47
N ILE A 21 19.87 -8.67 -2.33
CA ILE A 21 19.27 -9.84 -3.00
C ILE A 21 17.96 -10.16 -2.28
N LEU A 22 16.86 -10.11 -3.00
CA LEU A 22 15.52 -10.45 -2.51
C LEU A 22 15.37 -11.99 -2.42
N PRO A 23 14.36 -12.51 -1.70
CA PRO A 23 14.12 -13.95 -1.58
C PRO A 23 13.90 -14.69 -2.92
N ASP A 24 13.46 -13.97 -3.95
CA ASP A 24 13.28 -14.48 -5.32
C ASP A 24 14.59 -14.47 -6.15
N GLY A 25 15.71 -14.08 -5.56
CA GLY A 25 17.03 -14.02 -6.19
C GLY A 25 17.27 -12.75 -7.03
N THR A 26 16.32 -11.84 -7.12
CA THR A 26 16.48 -10.55 -7.82
C THR A 26 17.16 -9.51 -6.94
N GLU A 27 17.88 -8.56 -7.57
CA GLU A 27 18.36 -7.38 -6.85
C GLU A 27 17.23 -6.37 -6.68
N GLY A 28 16.99 -5.95 -5.45
CA GLY A 28 15.94 -5.01 -5.14
C GLY A 28 16.19 -4.23 -3.86
N VAL A 29 15.26 -3.36 -3.52
CA VAL A 29 15.30 -2.58 -2.28
C VAL A 29 14.34 -3.22 -1.30
N LYS A 30 14.86 -3.59 -0.13
CA LYS A 30 14.05 -4.21 0.92
C LYS A 30 13.44 -3.15 1.82
N THR A 31 12.15 -3.32 2.13
CA THR A 31 11.41 -2.44 3.04
C THR A 31 11.01 -3.22 4.29
N TYR A 32 11.30 -2.65 5.45
CA TYR A 32 10.98 -3.22 6.75
C TYR A 32 9.92 -2.36 7.43
N LYS A 33 8.93 -3.00 8.07
CA LYS A 33 7.90 -2.31 8.85
C LYS A 33 8.31 -2.28 10.31
N SER A 34 8.08 -1.13 10.95
CA SER A 34 8.36 -0.91 12.36
C SER A 34 7.42 0.13 12.96
N THR A 35 7.66 0.49 14.22
CA THR A 35 6.95 1.55 14.96
C THR A 35 7.94 2.38 15.77
N VAL A 36 7.60 3.64 16.01
CA VAL A 36 8.35 4.51 16.91
C VAL A 36 8.10 4.05 18.35
N HIS A 37 9.15 3.61 19.03
CA HIS A 37 9.10 3.19 20.43
C HIS A 37 9.24 4.38 21.36
N ASN A 38 10.23 5.24 21.10
CA ASN A 38 10.52 6.41 21.94
C ASN A 38 11.20 7.51 21.12
N ILE A 39 11.15 8.74 21.65
CA ILE A 39 11.87 9.92 21.15
C ILE A 39 12.78 10.36 22.28
N LEU A 40 14.09 10.36 22.03
CA LEU A 40 15.08 10.73 23.02
C LEU A 40 15.26 12.26 23.11
N ASP A 41 15.70 12.76 24.28
CA ASP A 41 15.89 14.20 24.54
C ASP A 41 16.87 14.87 23.58
N ASP A 42 17.82 14.10 23.03
CA ASP A 42 18.80 14.56 22.04
C ASP A 42 18.27 14.52 20.59
N GLY A 43 17.02 14.14 20.39
CA GLY A 43 16.36 14.10 19.08
C GLY A 43 16.54 12.80 18.31
N ARG A 44 17.29 11.82 18.87
CA ARG A 44 17.35 10.47 18.31
C ARG A 44 16.03 9.73 18.56
N LEU A 45 15.76 8.71 17.73
CA LEU A 45 14.56 7.89 17.83
C LEU A 45 14.94 6.46 18.21
N GLU A 46 14.08 5.85 19.02
CA GLU A 46 14.06 4.40 19.22
C GLU A 46 12.94 3.81 18.36
N LEU A 47 13.30 2.94 17.45
CA LEU A 47 12.38 2.21 16.60
C LEU A 47 12.33 0.75 17.04
N VAL A 48 11.14 0.15 17.10
CA VAL A 48 11.02 -1.28 17.39
C VAL A 48 11.80 -2.06 16.32
N MET A 49 12.60 -3.03 16.71
CA MET A 49 13.36 -3.85 15.74
C MET A 49 12.38 -4.58 14.81
N PRO A 50 12.55 -4.47 13.48
CA PRO A 50 11.66 -5.12 12.54
C PRO A 50 11.61 -6.63 12.71
N MET A 51 10.47 -7.22 12.42
CA MET A 51 10.30 -8.68 12.42
C MET A 51 9.82 -9.16 11.05
N GLU A 52 10.36 -10.29 10.62
CA GLU A 52 9.86 -11.05 9.48
C GLU A 52 9.32 -12.38 9.99
N GLN A 53 8.02 -12.60 9.80
CA GLN A 53 7.30 -13.70 10.45
C GLN A 53 7.48 -13.64 11.98
N THR A 54 8.25 -14.56 12.56
CA THR A 54 8.52 -14.64 14.00
C THR A 54 9.98 -14.32 14.37
N LYS A 55 10.80 -13.89 13.39
CA LYS A 55 12.23 -13.65 13.59
C LYS A 55 12.55 -12.15 13.56
N LEU A 56 13.39 -11.71 14.51
CA LEU A 56 13.95 -10.37 14.49
C LEU A 56 14.88 -10.18 13.29
N VAL A 57 14.75 -9.06 12.61
CA VAL A 57 15.66 -8.67 11.53
C VAL A 57 16.74 -7.77 12.11
N LEU A 58 17.96 -8.29 12.18
CA LEU A 58 19.10 -7.54 12.69
C LEU A 58 19.67 -6.61 11.61
N LEU A 59 19.14 -5.40 11.55
CA LEU A 59 19.66 -4.38 10.65
C LEU A 59 21.07 -3.94 11.13
N PRO A 60 22.04 -3.73 10.22
CA PRO A 60 23.41 -3.38 10.60
C PRO A 60 23.49 -2.00 11.28
N VAL A 61 24.35 -1.89 12.28
CA VAL A 61 24.79 -0.60 12.83
C VAL A 61 25.53 0.14 11.72
N ASP A 62 25.48 1.46 11.72
CA ASP A 62 25.94 2.37 10.66
C ASP A 62 25.18 2.23 9.32
N GLY A 63 24.18 1.32 9.25
CA GLY A 63 23.31 1.21 8.09
C GLY A 63 22.42 2.43 7.92
N GLU A 64 22.30 2.92 6.68
CA GLU A 64 21.46 4.05 6.31
C GLU A 64 20.16 3.58 5.63
N TYR A 65 19.06 4.20 6.01
CA TYR A 65 17.71 3.86 5.55
C TYR A 65 16.91 5.11 5.25
N ASP A 66 16.16 5.06 4.15
CA ASP A 66 15.10 6.02 3.85
C ASP A 66 13.86 5.61 4.65
N VAL A 67 13.36 6.48 5.51
CA VAL A 67 12.25 6.18 6.41
C VAL A 67 11.03 7.03 6.13
N CYS A 68 9.89 6.34 5.96
CA CYS A 68 8.57 6.97 5.91
C CYS A 68 7.85 6.75 7.25
N PHE A 69 7.55 7.81 7.96
CA PHE A 69 6.74 7.84 9.18
C PHE A 69 5.29 8.12 8.85
N PHE A 70 4.37 7.29 9.36
CA PHE A 70 2.92 7.45 9.18
C PHE A 70 2.30 8.02 10.45
N SER A 71 2.34 9.32 10.58
CA SER A 71 1.80 10.03 11.73
C SER A 71 0.33 10.45 11.50
N HIS A 72 -0.38 10.79 12.59
CA HIS A 72 -1.77 11.22 12.55
C HIS A 72 -2.01 12.47 11.68
N ASN A 73 -1.00 13.35 11.56
CA ASN A 73 -1.07 14.61 10.80
C ASN A 73 -0.42 14.52 9.39
N GLY A 74 -0.04 13.34 8.96
CA GLY A 74 0.49 13.11 7.63
C GLY A 74 1.61 12.08 7.54
N VAL A 75 2.19 11.95 6.36
CA VAL A 75 3.37 11.13 6.13
C VAL A 75 4.59 12.02 6.08
N TYR A 76 5.63 11.63 6.81
CA TYR A 76 6.91 12.33 6.84
C TYR A 76 8.02 11.42 6.37
N ARG A 77 9.05 11.96 5.77
CA ARG A 77 10.19 11.22 5.25
C ARG A 77 11.50 11.86 5.64
N ALA A 78 12.47 11.02 6.02
CA ALA A 78 13.84 11.42 6.28
C ALA A 78 14.76 10.23 6.09
N ASP A 79 16.05 10.47 5.85
CA ASP A 79 17.07 9.45 5.92
C ASP A 79 17.55 9.34 7.36
N VAL A 80 17.78 8.10 7.80
CA VAL A 80 18.29 7.79 9.14
C VAL A 80 19.49 6.87 9.08
N ARG A 81 20.35 6.96 10.09
CA ARG A 81 21.43 6.02 10.35
C ARG A 81 21.18 5.28 11.65
N ILE A 82 21.40 3.98 11.68
CA ILE A 82 21.31 3.16 12.88
C ILE A 82 22.60 3.36 13.69
N ILE A 83 22.46 3.85 14.93
CA ILE A 83 23.60 4.10 15.82
C ILE A 83 23.90 2.88 16.70
N GLU A 84 22.85 2.26 17.22
CA GLU A 84 23.00 1.06 18.03
C GLU A 84 21.75 0.20 18.04
N ARG A 85 21.90 -1.02 18.52
CA ARG A 85 20.81 -1.96 18.81
C ARG A 85 20.83 -2.24 20.30
N ARG A 86 19.72 -2.03 20.97
CA ARG A 86 19.64 -2.28 22.41
C ARG A 86 18.32 -2.94 22.81
N LYS A 87 18.22 -3.37 24.05
CA LYS A 87 17.00 -3.91 24.63
C LYS A 87 16.53 -2.96 25.71
N VAL A 88 15.28 -2.48 25.60
CA VAL A 88 14.63 -1.58 26.55
C VAL A 88 13.33 -2.23 26.99
N ASP A 89 13.14 -2.44 28.29
CA ASP A 89 11.95 -3.06 28.88
C ASP A 89 11.50 -4.37 28.20
N GLY A 90 12.45 -5.18 27.78
CA GLY A 90 12.16 -6.45 27.12
C GLY A 90 12.02 -6.35 25.60
N ILE A 91 11.91 -5.17 25.02
CA ILE A 91 11.73 -4.90 23.59
C ILE A 91 13.11 -4.62 22.95
N TYR A 92 13.37 -5.24 21.80
CA TYR A 92 14.55 -4.92 21.00
C TYR A 92 14.28 -3.69 20.16
N VAL A 93 15.14 -2.69 20.26
CA VAL A 93 15.02 -1.41 19.55
C VAL A 93 16.28 -1.08 18.76
N LEU A 94 16.09 -0.29 17.71
CA LEU A 94 17.12 0.38 16.94
C LEU A 94 17.15 1.83 17.40
N VAL A 95 18.30 2.32 17.85
CA VAL A 95 18.51 3.75 18.07
C VAL A 95 18.99 4.33 16.74
N VAL A 96 18.26 5.32 16.24
CA VAL A 96 18.59 5.96 14.97
C VAL A 96 18.72 7.47 15.13
N GLU A 97 19.62 8.05 14.36
CA GLU A 97 19.70 9.51 14.15
C GLU A 97 19.18 9.89 12.77
N LEU A 98 18.56 11.05 12.66
CA LEU A 98 18.21 11.62 11.36
C LEU A 98 19.47 12.22 10.73
N ILE A 99 19.78 11.78 9.50
CA ILE A 99 20.90 12.31 8.71
C ILE A 99 20.41 13.25 7.60
N SER A 100 19.09 13.40 7.43
CA SER A 100 18.48 14.42 6.59
C SER A 100 17.34 15.15 7.31
N ASN A 101 16.89 16.28 6.77
CA ASN A 101 15.76 17.01 7.31
C ASN A 101 14.46 16.20 7.14
N LEU A 102 13.68 16.14 8.23
CA LEU A 102 12.33 15.58 8.18
C LEU A 102 11.43 16.49 7.35
N HIS A 103 10.82 15.97 6.31
CA HIS A 103 9.91 16.72 5.44
C HIS A 103 8.60 15.98 5.23
N LYS A 104 7.52 16.75 5.01
CA LYS A 104 6.22 16.17 4.68
C LYS A 104 6.28 15.49 3.31
N TYR A 105 5.82 14.24 3.24
CA TYR A 105 5.88 13.43 2.04
C TYR A 105 4.49 13.05 1.55
N GLN A 106 4.12 13.50 0.35
CA GLN A 106 2.89 13.13 -0.32
C GLN A 106 3.19 11.99 -1.30
N ARG A 107 2.90 10.74 -0.86
CA ARG A 107 3.13 9.54 -1.71
C ARG A 107 1.97 9.20 -2.64
N ARG A 108 0.79 9.82 -2.44
CA ARG A 108 -0.40 9.55 -3.25
C ARG A 108 -0.56 10.63 -4.30
N GLU A 109 -0.55 10.22 -5.54
CA GLU A 109 -0.81 11.08 -6.68
C GLU A 109 -2.28 11.55 -6.70
N TYR A 110 -3.20 10.63 -6.33
CA TYR A 110 -4.64 10.90 -6.32
C TYR A 110 -5.22 10.83 -4.91
N TYR A 111 -6.20 11.70 -4.66
CA TYR A 111 -7.03 11.59 -3.47
C TYR A 111 -7.84 10.31 -3.50
N ARG A 112 -7.99 9.64 -2.36
CA ARG A 112 -8.83 8.44 -2.21
C ARG A 112 -10.11 8.80 -1.50
N PHE A 113 -11.22 8.46 -2.11
CA PHE A 113 -12.55 8.66 -1.56
C PHE A 113 -13.08 7.34 -1.01
N ASN A 114 -13.34 7.29 0.30
CA ASN A 114 -13.99 6.15 0.94
C ASN A 114 -15.47 6.14 0.57
N CYS A 115 -15.96 5.01 0.11
CA CYS A 115 -17.33 4.88 -0.40
C CYS A 115 -17.84 3.44 -0.21
N VAL A 116 -19.12 3.25 -0.51
CA VAL A 116 -19.73 1.92 -0.61
C VAL A 116 -20.52 1.91 -1.92
N ILE A 117 -19.90 1.39 -2.99
CA ILE A 117 -20.49 1.40 -4.34
C ILE A 117 -20.55 -0.02 -4.86
N GLY A 118 -21.77 -0.50 -5.12
CA GLY A 118 -21.98 -1.78 -5.78
C GLY A 118 -21.42 -1.78 -7.20
N MET A 119 -20.75 -2.85 -7.58
CA MET A 119 -20.20 -3.01 -8.91
C MET A 119 -20.36 -4.43 -9.44
N SER A 120 -20.20 -4.57 -10.75
CA SER A 120 -20.07 -5.84 -11.46
C SER A 120 -18.67 -5.97 -12.05
N ILE A 121 -18.12 -7.17 -12.01
CA ILE A 121 -16.72 -7.46 -12.34
C ILE A 121 -16.67 -8.64 -13.29
N LYS A 122 -15.79 -8.58 -14.28
CA LYS A 122 -15.43 -9.73 -15.14
C LYS A 122 -13.91 -9.78 -15.31
N GLU A 123 -13.31 -10.95 -15.14
CA GLU A 123 -11.93 -11.18 -15.55
C GLU A 123 -11.81 -11.13 -17.07
N MET A 124 -10.83 -10.39 -17.58
CA MET A 124 -10.67 -10.17 -19.02
C MET A 124 -9.71 -11.19 -19.62
N THR A 125 -10.11 -11.75 -20.75
CA THR A 125 -9.22 -12.54 -21.60
C THR A 125 -8.24 -11.64 -22.36
N LYS A 126 -7.16 -12.20 -22.87
CA LYS A 126 -6.18 -11.45 -23.69
C LYS A 126 -6.84 -10.75 -24.89
N GLN A 127 -7.78 -11.43 -25.55
CA GLN A 127 -8.48 -10.85 -26.71
C GLN A 127 -9.36 -9.65 -26.31
N GLU A 128 -9.99 -9.71 -25.13
CA GLU A 128 -10.79 -8.59 -24.60
C GLU A 128 -9.93 -7.40 -24.20
N ILE A 129 -8.74 -7.64 -23.65
CA ILE A 129 -7.76 -6.61 -23.33
C ILE A 129 -7.31 -5.91 -24.62
N ASP A 130 -6.94 -6.68 -25.65
CA ASP A 130 -6.49 -6.14 -26.93
C ASP A 130 -7.61 -5.31 -27.60
N ALA A 131 -8.85 -5.78 -27.55
CA ALA A 131 -10.01 -5.05 -28.07
C ALA A 131 -10.26 -3.75 -27.29
N TYR A 132 -10.13 -3.78 -25.96
CA TYR A 132 -10.30 -2.60 -25.11
C TYR A 132 -9.25 -1.53 -25.43
N ILE A 133 -7.97 -1.92 -25.58
CA ILE A 133 -6.87 -1.02 -25.94
C ILE A 133 -7.11 -0.36 -27.30
N GLN A 134 -7.72 -1.09 -28.25
CA GLN A 134 -8.07 -0.55 -29.57
C GLN A 134 -9.32 0.32 -29.58
N GLY A 135 -9.92 0.58 -28.39
CA GLY A 135 -11.14 1.39 -28.27
C GLY A 135 -12.39 0.70 -28.80
N MET A 136 -12.37 -0.62 -28.97
CA MET A 136 -13.54 -1.36 -29.39
C MET A 136 -14.57 -1.43 -28.26
N VAL A 137 -15.85 -1.19 -28.58
CA VAL A 137 -16.94 -1.34 -27.63
C VAL A 137 -17.17 -2.83 -27.40
N TYR A 138 -16.84 -3.30 -26.20
CA TYR A 138 -17.08 -4.68 -25.80
C TYR A 138 -18.30 -4.72 -24.84
N LEU A 139 -19.39 -5.31 -25.31
CA LEU A 139 -20.60 -5.51 -24.50
C LEU A 139 -20.50 -6.87 -23.77
N VAL A 140 -20.26 -6.81 -22.48
CA VAL A 140 -20.29 -8.00 -21.62
C VAL A 140 -21.70 -8.19 -21.10
N PRO A 141 -22.34 -9.35 -21.32
CA PRO A 141 -23.61 -9.66 -20.71
C PRO A 141 -23.51 -9.64 -19.20
N ASP A 142 -24.44 -8.99 -18.50
CA ASP A 142 -24.43 -8.87 -17.02
C ASP A 142 -24.43 -10.24 -16.31
N ARG A 143 -24.94 -11.29 -16.93
CA ARG A 143 -24.91 -12.68 -16.43
C ARG A 143 -23.51 -13.27 -16.30
N GLU A 144 -22.53 -12.72 -17.00
CA GLU A 144 -21.13 -13.14 -16.95
C GLU A 144 -20.31 -12.36 -15.92
N MET A 145 -20.93 -11.40 -15.27
CA MET A 145 -20.27 -10.56 -14.28
C MET A 145 -20.61 -10.99 -12.86
N ILE A 146 -19.61 -11.04 -12.01
CA ILE A 146 -19.77 -11.24 -10.56
C ILE A 146 -19.99 -9.90 -9.86
N ARG A 147 -20.55 -9.96 -8.65
CA ARG A 147 -20.78 -8.76 -7.83
C ARG A 147 -19.60 -8.48 -6.92
N GLY A 148 -19.30 -7.21 -6.72
CA GLY A 148 -18.37 -6.69 -5.74
C GLY A 148 -18.82 -5.35 -5.17
N VAL A 149 -18.11 -4.86 -4.18
CA VAL A 149 -18.34 -3.58 -3.53
C VAL A 149 -17.05 -2.79 -3.46
N ILE A 150 -17.01 -1.63 -4.10
CA ILE A 150 -15.91 -0.67 -3.99
C ILE A 150 -15.99 -0.03 -2.61
N VAL A 151 -14.88 -0.05 -1.87
CA VAL A 151 -14.76 0.54 -0.53
C VAL A 151 -13.89 1.78 -0.48
N ASP A 152 -13.00 1.96 -1.44
CA ASP A 152 -12.39 3.27 -1.77
C ASP A 152 -12.03 3.35 -3.27
N ILE A 153 -12.05 4.55 -3.80
CA ILE A 153 -11.74 4.84 -5.20
C ILE A 153 -10.92 6.13 -5.31
N SER A 154 -10.07 6.19 -6.32
CA SER A 154 -9.25 7.36 -6.66
C SER A 154 -9.13 7.50 -8.19
N GLY A 155 -8.45 8.54 -8.67
CA GLY A 155 -8.15 8.68 -10.10
C GLY A 155 -7.26 7.58 -10.67
N GLY A 156 -6.44 6.91 -9.85
CA GLY A 156 -5.51 5.86 -10.31
C GLY A 156 -5.96 4.44 -10.03
N GLY A 157 -7.09 4.20 -9.32
CA GLY A 157 -7.50 2.84 -8.99
C GLY A 157 -8.54 2.77 -7.88
N ALA A 158 -8.86 1.55 -7.48
CA ALA A 158 -9.85 1.28 -6.45
C ALA A 158 -9.44 0.11 -5.55
N ARG A 159 -10.05 0.09 -4.36
CA ARG A 159 -10.08 -1.08 -3.47
C ARG A 159 -11.51 -1.57 -3.37
N PHE A 160 -11.69 -2.87 -3.50
CA PHE A 160 -13.01 -3.49 -3.47
C PHE A 160 -13.00 -4.84 -2.77
N VAL A 161 -14.18 -5.28 -2.35
CA VAL A 161 -14.43 -6.59 -1.78
C VAL A 161 -15.28 -7.42 -2.73
N SER A 162 -14.93 -8.69 -2.91
CA SER A 162 -15.67 -9.67 -3.70
C SER A 162 -15.60 -11.05 -3.08
N ARG A 163 -16.47 -11.98 -3.54
CA ARG A 163 -16.41 -13.39 -3.16
C ARG A 163 -15.48 -14.22 -4.05
N GLN A 164 -14.87 -13.61 -5.03
CA GLN A 164 -13.89 -14.25 -5.91
C GLN A 164 -12.51 -13.69 -5.64
N ARG A 165 -11.52 -14.57 -5.54
CA ARG A 165 -10.11 -14.24 -5.57
C ARG A 165 -9.67 -14.05 -7.01
N PHE A 166 -8.85 -13.05 -7.27
CA PHE A 166 -8.23 -12.80 -8.57
C PHE A 166 -6.73 -13.06 -8.51
N ASN A 167 -6.15 -13.42 -9.65
CA ASN A 167 -4.70 -13.50 -9.75
C ASN A 167 -4.09 -12.09 -9.83
N GLU A 168 -2.99 -11.89 -9.11
CA GLU A 168 -2.20 -10.66 -9.28
C GLU A 168 -1.72 -10.56 -10.72
N ASP A 169 -1.62 -9.34 -11.23
CA ASP A 169 -1.32 -9.01 -12.63
C ASP A 169 -2.42 -9.36 -13.66
N SER A 170 -3.51 -10.04 -13.28
CA SER A 170 -4.65 -10.21 -14.18
C SER A 170 -5.43 -8.91 -14.39
N TYR A 171 -6.18 -8.85 -15.48
CA TYR A 171 -7.02 -7.70 -15.82
C TYR A 171 -8.49 -8.02 -15.59
N ILE A 172 -9.21 -7.05 -15.07
CA ILE A 172 -10.66 -7.11 -14.87
C ILE A 172 -11.36 -5.95 -15.55
N LEU A 173 -12.57 -6.17 -16.01
CA LEU A 173 -13.50 -5.13 -16.42
C LEU A 173 -14.42 -4.82 -15.25
N MET A 174 -14.44 -3.57 -14.80
CA MET A 174 -15.27 -3.05 -13.72
C MET A 174 -16.41 -2.23 -14.29
N LYS A 175 -17.66 -2.56 -13.91
CA LYS A 175 -18.86 -1.81 -14.26
C LYS A 175 -19.54 -1.29 -12.99
N PHE A 176 -19.64 0.03 -12.84
CA PHE A 176 -20.25 0.67 -11.68
C PHE A 176 -20.83 2.03 -12.04
N LYS A 177 -21.69 2.55 -11.17
CA LYS A 177 -22.31 3.84 -11.32
C LYS A 177 -21.84 4.80 -10.25
N LEU A 178 -21.59 6.05 -10.63
CA LEU A 178 -21.32 7.15 -9.71
C LEU A 178 -22.33 8.27 -9.96
N THR A 179 -22.81 8.89 -8.88
CA THR A 179 -23.55 10.13 -8.96
C THR A 179 -22.57 11.30 -8.95
N VAL A 180 -22.49 12.02 -10.06
CA VAL A 180 -21.63 13.20 -10.22
C VAL A 180 -22.54 14.37 -10.59
N LEU A 181 -22.52 15.42 -9.76
CA LEU A 181 -23.37 16.61 -9.95
C LEU A 181 -24.86 16.23 -10.21
N GLU A 182 -25.41 15.42 -9.30
CA GLU A 182 -26.81 14.93 -9.34
C GLU A 182 -27.19 14.05 -10.56
N ARG A 183 -26.21 13.63 -11.35
CA ARG A 183 -26.40 12.75 -12.50
C ARG A 183 -25.70 11.42 -12.31
N GLU A 184 -26.43 10.33 -12.51
CA GLU A 184 -25.81 9.01 -12.57
C GLU A 184 -24.98 8.86 -13.85
N LYS A 185 -23.72 8.46 -13.68
CA LYS A 185 -22.84 8.06 -14.78
C LYS A 185 -22.45 6.61 -14.61
N LEU A 186 -22.56 5.85 -15.68
CA LEU A 186 -22.06 4.49 -15.77
C LEU A 186 -20.60 4.53 -16.18
N PHE A 187 -19.75 3.84 -15.40
CA PHE A 187 -18.34 3.64 -15.71
C PHE A 187 -18.11 2.18 -16.09
N LEU A 188 -17.32 1.99 -17.12
CA LEU A 188 -16.83 0.71 -17.58
C LEU A 188 -15.32 0.85 -17.76
N LEU A 189 -14.53 0.34 -16.80
CA LEU A 189 -13.09 0.57 -16.74
C LEU A 189 -12.35 -0.76 -16.70
N ALA A 190 -11.30 -0.86 -17.51
CA ALA A 190 -10.32 -1.93 -17.36
C ALA A 190 -9.35 -1.58 -16.23
N ALA A 191 -9.05 -2.56 -15.41
CA ALA A 191 -8.17 -2.40 -14.27
C ALA A 191 -7.28 -3.63 -14.08
N LYS A 192 -6.03 -3.40 -13.68
CA LYS A 192 -5.06 -4.44 -13.36
C LYS A 192 -5.12 -4.76 -11.87
N ILE A 193 -5.23 -6.04 -11.51
CA ILE A 193 -5.17 -6.50 -10.12
C ILE A 193 -3.72 -6.35 -9.61
N ILE A 194 -3.53 -5.62 -8.52
CA ILE A 194 -2.23 -5.44 -7.86
C ILE A 194 -2.15 -6.10 -6.49
N TYR A 195 -3.28 -6.62 -6.01
CA TYR A 195 -3.39 -7.32 -4.74
C TYR A 195 -4.73 -8.02 -4.64
N SER A 196 -4.75 -9.28 -4.15
CA SER A 196 -5.97 -10.04 -3.89
C SER A 196 -5.73 -11.05 -2.78
N ASN A 197 -6.20 -10.75 -1.56
CA ASN A 197 -6.07 -11.64 -0.42
C ASN A 197 -7.38 -11.77 0.35
N GLU A 198 -7.55 -12.91 0.99
CA GLU A 198 -8.68 -13.17 1.87
C GLU A 198 -8.68 -12.21 3.06
N ILE A 199 -9.85 -11.72 3.42
CA ILE A 199 -10.02 -10.82 4.56
C ILE A 199 -9.96 -11.67 5.83
N GLU A 200 -9.13 -11.28 6.78
CA GLU A 200 -9.00 -11.94 8.07
C GLU A 200 -10.38 -12.06 8.77
N ASN A 201 -10.71 -13.26 9.23
CA ASN A 201 -12.00 -13.62 9.87
C ASN A 201 -13.25 -13.49 8.98
N ARG A 202 -13.10 -13.49 7.63
CA ARG A 202 -14.20 -13.50 6.67
C ARG A 202 -13.98 -14.52 5.58
N GLU A 203 -14.50 -15.71 5.76
CA GLU A 203 -14.37 -16.79 4.78
C GLU A 203 -14.98 -16.41 3.43
N ASN A 204 -14.26 -16.69 2.35
CA ASN A 204 -14.68 -16.41 0.96
C ASN A 204 -14.94 -14.93 0.66
N GLU A 205 -14.39 -14.00 1.44
CA GLU A 205 -14.36 -12.58 1.12
C GLU A 205 -12.92 -12.11 0.88
N TYR A 206 -12.69 -11.50 -0.27
CA TYR A 206 -11.35 -11.08 -0.70
C TYR A 206 -11.29 -9.56 -0.82
N GLU A 207 -10.28 -8.94 -0.19
CA GLU A 207 -9.89 -7.57 -0.48
C GLU A 207 -9.03 -7.57 -1.73
N ASN A 208 -9.45 -6.77 -2.70
CA ASN A 208 -8.77 -6.60 -3.97
C ASN A 208 -8.38 -5.13 -4.16
N ARG A 209 -7.19 -4.90 -4.70
CA ARG A 209 -6.74 -3.56 -5.09
C ARG A 209 -6.37 -3.58 -6.55
N VAL A 210 -6.82 -2.54 -7.25
CA VAL A 210 -6.60 -2.41 -8.68
C VAL A 210 -6.00 -1.06 -9.03
N LYS A 211 -5.25 -1.06 -10.11
CA LYS A 211 -4.83 0.13 -10.82
C LYS A 211 -5.65 0.23 -12.11
N PHE A 212 -6.24 1.40 -12.36
CA PHE A 212 -6.90 1.65 -13.63
C PHE A 212 -5.87 1.75 -14.74
N GLU A 213 -6.17 1.13 -15.86
CA GLU A 213 -5.32 1.09 -17.04
C GLU A 213 -6.10 1.68 -18.22
N PHE A 214 -5.38 2.28 -19.14
CA PHE A 214 -5.95 2.81 -20.39
C PHE A 214 -7.04 3.88 -20.18
N ILE A 215 -6.83 4.80 -19.23
CA ILE A 215 -7.71 5.95 -18.99
C ILE A 215 -7.25 7.12 -19.85
#